data_2879fda000074d7d588298f60fc95dae
#
_entry.id   2879fda000074d7d588298f60fc95dae
#
_cell.length_a   1.000
_cell.length_b   1.000
_cell.length_c   1.000
_cell.angle_alpha   90.00
_cell.angle_beta   90.00
_cell.angle_gamma   90.00
#
_symmetry.space_group_name_H-M   'P 1'
#
loop_
_entity.id
_entity.type
_entity.pdbx_description
1 polymer ?
#
loop_
_entity_poly.entity_id
_entity_poly.type
_entity_poly.pdbx_seq_one_letter_code
_entity_poly.pdbx_strand_id
1 'polypeptide(L)'
;MNFYSFIKRHPVVIYFFLAFMISWVGIFVAGGPKFIRGEAMNFSDALLMFLPMLAGPSLAGFICTGIVDGKTGLRDLFSRMGLWRVGVQWYSAILIFPILIVVVLLPLSALLSPNFAPYFFPLGILIGLIGGFFEEIGWTGYALPKMRLMHSALATSILLGLLHTAWHLPADFLSASVARGIYWLPHFAMFVVSMTAMRVLIVWVYTNTRSVLLAQLMHASSTGFLSILVPLSLSPKDDTVFYAVYSVVLWVAVAIVVANYGKHLVRQPISPQLA
;
A
#
# COMPACT_ATOMS: atom_id res chain seq x y z
N MET A 1 -10.03 13.57 32.04
CA MET A 1 -8.89 13.08 31.26
C MET A 1 -8.54 14.15 30.22
N ASN A 2 -7.33 14.66 30.20
CA ASN A 2 -6.91 15.70 29.26
C ASN A 2 -6.81 15.08 27.84
N PHE A 3 -7.21 15.82 26.81
CA PHE A 3 -7.18 15.40 25.40
C PHE A 3 -5.80 14.85 24.96
N TYR A 4 -4.74 15.48 25.41
CA TYR A 4 -3.36 15.05 25.17
C TYR A 4 -3.05 13.65 25.75
N SER A 5 -3.53 13.36 26.96
CA SER A 5 -3.35 12.04 27.58
C SER A 5 -4.17 10.95 26.87
N PHE A 6 -5.32 11.31 26.31
CA PHE A 6 -6.14 10.40 25.49
C PHE A 6 -5.41 10.00 24.20
N ILE A 7 -4.82 10.98 23.48
CA ILE A 7 -4.05 10.69 22.25
C ILE A 7 -2.89 9.74 22.55
N LYS A 8 -2.14 9.99 23.62
CA LYS A 8 -1.01 9.14 24.02
C LYS A 8 -1.43 7.71 24.40
N ARG A 9 -2.62 7.54 24.93
CA ARG A 9 -3.17 6.22 25.32
C ARG A 9 -3.67 5.41 24.12
N HIS A 10 -4.15 6.08 23.06
CA HIS A 10 -4.73 5.44 21.88
C HIS A 10 -4.06 5.89 20.56
N PRO A 11 -2.72 5.80 20.46
CA PRO A 11 -1.97 6.42 19.37
C PRO A 11 -2.32 5.85 17.99
N VAL A 12 -2.59 4.56 17.89
CA VAL A 12 -2.96 3.88 16.63
C VAL A 12 -4.35 4.30 16.17
N VAL A 13 -5.34 4.29 17.08
CA VAL A 13 -6.72 4.66 16.76
C VAL A 13 -6.82 6.11 16.29
N ILE A 14 -6.14 7.02 16.99
CA ILE A 14 -6.11 8.44 16.62
C ILE A 14 -5.43 8.66 15.27
N TYR A 15 -4.35 7.94 15.00
CA TYR A 15 -3.68 8.01 13.71
C TYR A 15 -4.63 7.61 12.57
N PHE A 16 -5.28 6.44 12.66
CA PHE A 16 -6.20 5.99 11.61
C PHE A 16 -7.40 6.92 11.47
N PHE A 17 -7.97 7.39 12.58
CA PHE A 17 -9.05 8.37 12.53
C PHE A 17 -8.65 9.63 11.76
N LEU A 18 -7.49 10.22 12.09
CA LEU A 18 -7.01 11.42 11.40
C LEU A 18 -6.67 11.14 9.93
N ALA A 19 -5.96 10.05 9.64
CA ALA A 19 -5.59 9.69 8.27
C ALA A 19 -6.82 9.51 7.39
N PHE A 20 -7.84 8.80 7.88
CA PHE A 20 -9.08 8.56 7.14
C PHE A 20 -9.90 9.85 7.00
N MET A 21 -10.07 10.62 8.08
CA MET A 21 -10.83 11.86 8.05
C MET A 21 -10.23 12.87 7.08
N ILE A 22 -8.93 13.11 7.13
CA ILE A 22 -8.25 14.06 6.22
C ILE A 22 -8.44 13.61 4.78
N SER A 23 -8.16 12.33 4.48
CA SER A 23 -8.26 11.80 3.12
C SER A 23 -9.69 11.77 2.60
N TRP A 24 -10.64 11.21 3.37
CA TRP A 24 -12.01 11.03 2.93
C TRP A 24 -12.76 12.35 2.75
N VAL A 25 -12.57 13.30 3.67
CA VAL A 25 -13.12 14.66 3.50
C VAL A 25 -12.59 15.28 2.19
N GLY A 26 -11.27 15.18 1.94
CA GLY A 26 -10.70 15.70 0.71
C GLY A 26 -11.21 15.01 -0.55
N ILE A 27 -11.34 13.67 -0.53
CA ILE A 27 -11.90 12.87 -1.63
C ILE A 27 -13.35 13.29 -1.92
N PHE A 28 -14.19 13.40 -0.88
CA PHE A 28 -15.60 13.78 -1.05
C PHE A 28 -15.77 15.23 -1.51
N VAL A 29 -14.92 16.14 -1.09
CA VAL A 29 -14.92 17.53 -1.58
C VAL A 29 -14.53 17.57 -3.07
N ALA A 30 -13.53 16.81 -3.48
CA ALA A 30 -13.04 16.81 -4.85
C ALA A 30 -13.95 16.04 -5.83
N GLY A 31 -14.38 14.83 -5.47
CA GLY A 31 -15.10 13.93 -6.36
C GLY A 31 -16.61 13.83 -6.13
N GLY A 32 -17.07 14.08 -4.88
CA GLY A 32 -18.46 13.91 -4.48
C GLY A 32 -19.47 14.70 -5.33
N PRO A 33 -19.25 15.98 -5.65
CA PRO A 33 -20.20 16.74 -6.48
C PRO A 33 -20.46 16.14 -7.85
N LYS A 34 -19.44 15.64 -8.56
CA LYS A 34 -19.60 14.96 -9.86
C LYS A 34 -20.34 13.64 -9.70
N PHE A 35 -19.98 12.86 -8.70
CA PHE A 35 -20.63 11.58 -8.42
C PHE A 35 -22.13 11.75 -8.14
N ILE A 36 -22.51 12.74 -7.33
CA ILE A 36 -23.94 13.04 -7.01
C ILE A 36 -24.71 13.45 -8.25
N ARG A 37 -24.08 14.14 -9.21
CA ARG A 37 -24.71 14.51 -10.49
C ARG A 37 -24.74 13.38 -11.50
N GLY A 38 -24.19 12.19 -11.19
CA GLY A 38 -24.08 11.06 -12.12
C GLY A 38 -23.10 11.29 -13.26
N GLU A 39 -22.17 12.24 -13.11
CA GLU A 39 -21.16 12.55 -14.14
C GLU A 39 -20.03 11.52 -14.10
N ALA A 40 -19.57 11.09 -15.26
CA ALA A 40 -18.41 10.20 -15.35
C ALA A 40 -17.13 10.89 -14.87
N MET A 41 -16.37 10.19 -14.04
CA MET A 41 -15.04 10.64 -13.62
C MET A 41 -14.02 10.43 -14.74
N ASN A 42 -13.19 11.43 -14.96
CA ASN A 42 -12.06 11.35 -15.87
C ASN A 42 -10.73 11.27 -15.10
N PHE A 43 -9.62 11.17 -15.82
CA PHE A 43 -8.28 11.09 -15.23
C PHE A 43 -7.94 12.31 -14.36
N SER A 44 -8.33 13.51 -14.78
CA SER A 44 -8.07 14.74 -13.99
C SER A 44 -8.84 14.74 -12.68
N ASP A 45 -10.06 14.22 -12.66
CA ASP A 45 -10.87 14.11 -11.45
C ASP A 45 -10.23 13.10 -10.46
N ALA A 46 -9.78 11.96 -10.97
CA ALA A 46 -9.05 10.99 -10.17
C ALA A 46 -7.77 11.59 -9.57
N LEU A 47 -7.02 12.38 -10.34
CA LEU A 47 -5.82 13.06 -9.87
C LEU A 47 -6.16 14.11 -8.78
N LEU A 48 -7.24 14.87 -8.92
CA LEU A 48 -7.69 15.84 -7.92
C LEU A 48 -8.11 15.16 -6.61
N MET A 49 -8.65 13.94 -6.65
CA MET A 49 -8.96 13.15 -5.44
C MET A 49 -7.68 12.53 -4.83
N PHE A 50 -6.70 12.20 -5.66
CA PHE A 50 -5.46 11.56 -5.22
C PHE A 50 -4.62 12.45 -4.29
N LEU A 51 -4.50 13.75 -4.57
CA LEU A 51 -3.71 14.67 -3.76
C LEU A 51 -4.17 14.78 -2.31
N PRO A 52 -5.46 15.10 -2.00
CA PRO A 52 -5.92 15.14 -0.61
C PRO A 52 -5.91 13.75 0.04
N MET A 53 -6.10 12.69 -0.76
CA MET A 53 -5.99 11.33 -0.28
C MET A 53 -4.61 11.07 0.32
N LEU A 54 -3.54 11.40 -0.36
CA LEU A 54 -2.16 11.23 0.11
C LEU A 54 -1.83 12.08 1.35
N ALA A 55 -2.48 13.22 1.51
CA ALA A 55 -2.25 14.10 2.66
C ALA A 55 -2.61 13.43 3.99
N GLY A 56 -3.62 12.56 4.02
CA GLY A 56 -4.10 11.92 5.24
C GLY A 56 -3.03 11.12 5.99
N PRO A 57 -2.47 10.05 5.40
CA PRO A 57 -1.44 9.24 6.07
C PRO A 57 -0.21 10.07 6.47
N SER A 58 0.28 10.94 5.59
CA SER A 58 1.46 11.77 5.84
C SER A 58 1.25 12.75 6.99
N LEU A 59 0.19 13.58 6.91
CA LEU A 59 -0.07 14.59 7.93
C LEU A 59 -0.40 13.93 9.28
N ALA A 60 -1.26 12.90 9.28
CA ALA A 60 -1.56 12.16 10.50
C ALA A 60 -0.28 11.53 11.09
N GLY A 61 0.62 10.99 10.25
CA GLY A 61 1.91 10.45 10.68
C GLY A 61 2.78 11.48 11.37
N PHE A 62 2.98 12.65 10.77
CA PHE A 62 3.76 13.74 11.37
C PHE A 62 3.10 14.31 12.63
N ILE A 63 1.79 14.58 12.60
CA ILE A 63 1.05 15.14 13.74
C ILE A 63 1.12 14.17 14.93
N CYS A 64 0.78 12.90 14.71
CA CYS A 64 0.79 11.91 15.78
C CYS A 64 2.21 11.66 16.31
N THR A 65 3.23 11.60 15.45
CA THR A 65 4.63 11.49 15.88
C THR A 65 5.01 12.68 16.76
N GLY A 66 4.70 13.91 16.32
CA GLY A 66 5.01 15.12 17.08
C GLY A 66 4.31 15.18 18.44
N ILE A 67 3.04 14.76 18.52
CA ILE A 67 2.26 14.77 19.76
C ILE A 67 2.67 13.64 20.70
N VAL A 68 2.85 12.42 20.18
CA VAL A 68 3.07 11.22 21.02
C VAL A 68 4.53 11.08 21.42
N ASP A 69 5.45 11.22 20.45
CA ASP A 69 6.89 10.93 20.61
C ASP A 69 7.74 12.21 20.63
N GLY A 70 7.15 13.37 20.33
CA GLY A 70 7.82 14.68 20.38
C GLY A 70 8.91 14.84 19.32
N LYS A 71 9.85 15.78 19.60
CA LYS A 71 10.97 16.09 18.67
C LYS A 71 11.87 14.88 18.43
N THR A 72 12.05 14.02 19.42
CA THR A 72 12.87 12.80 19.31
C THR A 72 12.22 11.82 18.33
N GLY A 73 10.91 11.62 18.41
CA GLY A 73 10.18 10.78 17.48
C GLY A 73 10.23 11.29 16.04
N LEU A 74 10.10 12.61 15.84
CA LEU A 74 10.24 13.21 14.50
C LEU A 74 11.65 13.00 13.94
N ARG A 75 12.70 13.18 14.76
CA ARG A 75 14.09 12.92 14.37
C ARG A 75 14.30 11.45 13.98
N ASP A 76 13.76 10.51 14.75
CA ASP A 76 13.81 9.08 14.43
C ASP A 76 13.09 8.77 13.12
N LEU A 77 11.89 9.32 12.90
CA LEU A 77 11.14 9.15 11.65
C LEU A 77 11.95 9.63 10.44
N PHE A 78 12.50 10.85 10.49
CA PHE A 78 13.33 11.38 9.40
C PHE A 78 14.61 10.56 9.20
N SER A 79 15.25 10.08 10.28
CA SER A 79 16.41 9.20 10.19
C SER A 79 16.09 7.90 9.44
N ARG A 80 14.95 7.28 9.73
CA ARG A 80 14.49 6.06 9.04
C ARG A 80 14.08 6.32 7.58
N MET A 81 13.53 7.50 7.26
CA MET A 81 13.24 7.94 5.90
C MET A 81 14.53 8.19 5.08
N GLY A 82 15.61 8.63 5.73
CA GLY A 82 16.93 8.80 5.10
C GLY A 82 17.83 7.56 5.14
N LEU A 83 17.36 6.43 5.68
CA LEU A 83 18.19 5.24 5.87
C LEU A 83 18.32 4.45 4.55
N TRP A 84 19.32 4.82 3.73
CA TRP A 84 19.65 4.15 2.48
C TRP A 84 20.78 3.10 2.61
N ARG A 85 21.62 3.19 3.65
CA ARG A 85 22.73 2.26 3.89
C ARG A 85 22.25 0.96 4.51
N VAL A 86 21.70 0.07 3.68
CA VAL A 86 21.21 -1.27 4.02
C VAL A 86 21.87 -2.30 3.12
N GLY A 87 21.80 -3.58 3.47
CA GLY A 87 22.36 -4.63 2.62
C GLY A 87 21.78 -4.60 1.21
N VAL A 88 22.62 -4.72 0.18
CA VAL A 88 22.25 -4.61 -1.25
C VAL A 88 21.13 -5.58 -1.64
N GLN A 89 21.06 -6.75 -1.02
CA GLN A 89 19.99 -7.74 -1.24
C GLN A 89 18.59 -7.20 -0.96
N TRP A 90 18.44 -6.19 -0.13
CA TRP A 90 17.13 -5.59 0.16
C TRP A 90 16.64 -4.67 -0.96
N TYR A 91 17.56 -4.12 -1.76
CA TYR A 91 17.19 -3.36 -2.95
C TYR A 91 16.64 -4.27 -4.06
N SER A 92 17.09 -5.53 -4.14
CA SER A 92 16.51 -6.48 -5.11
C SER A 92 15.07 -6.84 -4.81
N ALA A 93 14.60 -6.68 -3.55
CA ALA A 93 13.20 -6.87 -3.19
C ALA A 93 12.25 -5.90 -3.93
N ILE A 94 12.72 -4.73 -4.34
CA ILE A 94 11.96 -3.76 -5.14
C ILE A 94 11.49 -4.37 -6.47
N LEU A 95 12.27 -5.33 -7.02
CA LEU A 95 11.95 -6.00 -8.28
C LEU A 95 10.87 -7.07 -8.16
N ILE A 96 10.46 -7.44 -6.95
CA ILE A 96 9.40 -8.45 -6.74
C ILE A 96 8.14 -8.08 -7.51
N PHE A 97 7.65 -6.84 -7.35
CA PHE A 97 6.38 -6.44 -7.96
C PHE A 97 6.42 -6.42 -9.50
N PRO A 98 7.36 -5.75 -10.17
CA PRO A 98 7.39 -5.78 -11.63
C PRO A 98 7.57 -7.20 -12.19
N ILE A 99 8.38 -8.05 -11.54
CA ILE A 99 8.54 -9.45 -11.95
C ILE A 99 7.20 -10.20 -11.84
N LEU A 100 6.50 -10.09 -10.71
CA LEU A 100 5.23 -10.79 -10.51
C LEU A 100 4.13 -10.26 -11.44
N ILE A 101 4.10 -8.96 -11.75
CA ILE A 101 3.18 -8.39 -12.74
C ILE A 101 3.43 -8.99 -14.12
N VAL A 102 4.68 -9.06 -14.56
CA VAL A 102 5.04 -9.65 -15.86
C VAL A 102 4.73 -11.16 -15.88
N VAL A 103 5.01 -11.88 -14.79
CA VAL A 103 4.67 -13.31 -14.64
C VAL A 103 3.17 -13.57 -14.77
N VAL A 104 2.33 -12.60 -14.43
CA VAL A 104 0.86 -12.69 -14.61
C VAL A 104 0.46 -12.26 -16.03
N LEU A 105 0.93 -11.11 -16.50
CA LEU A 105 0.51 -10.55 -17.79
C LEU A 105 0.88 -11.42 -18.98
N LEU A 106 2.10 -11.99 -19.03
CA LEU A 106 2.55 -12.78 -20.17
C LEU A 106 1.71 -14.05 -20.39
N PRO A 107 1.45 -14.89 -19.38
CA PRO A 107 0.56 -16.04 -19.56
C PRO A 107 -0.88 -15.65 -19.89
N LEU A 108 -1.44 -14.60 -19.25
CA LEU A 108 -2.77 -14.14 -19.58
C LEU A 108 -2.85 -13.64 -21.02
N SER A 109 -1.83 -12.93 -21.50
CA SER A 109 -1.76 -12.48 -22.90
C SER A 109 -1.66 -13.63 -23.89
N ALA A 110 -0.86 -14.65 -23.58
CA ALA A 110 -0.63 -15.78 -24.47
C ALA A 110 -1.80 -16.79 -24.49
N LEU A 111 -2.47 -17.00 -23.34
CA LEU A 111 -3.44 -18.09 -23.17
C LEU A 111 -4.91 -17.61 -23.17
N LEU A 112 -5.17 -16.35 -22.80
CA LEU A 112 -6.52 -15.85 -22.61
C LEU A 112 -6.90 -14.75 -23.63
N SER A 113 -6.13 -13.66 -23.69
CA SER A 113 -6.39 -12.56 -24.63
C SER A 113 -5.17 -11.67 -24.81
N PRO A 114 -4.83 -11.26 -26.06
CA PRO A 114 -3.79 -10.28 -26.34
C PRO A 114 -3.96 -8.94 -25.60
N ASN A 115 -5.17 -8.63 -25.13
CA ASN A 115 -5.45 -7.41 -24.37
C ASN A 115 -4.63 -7.31 -23.06
N PHE A 116 -4.12 -8.43 -22.54
CA PHE A 116 -3.24 -8.47 -21.37
C PHE A 116 -1.76 -8.22 -21.71
N ALA A 117 -1.42 -7.97 -22.99
CA ALA A 117 -0.01 -7.68 -23.33
C ALA A 117 0.49 -6.47 -22.54
N PRO A 118 1.68 -6.58 -21.87
CA PRO A 118 2.21 -5.48 -21.09
C PRO A 118 2.24 -4.19 -21.89
N TYR A 119 1.74 -3.13 -21.28
CA TYR A 119 1.73 -1.77 -21.84
C TYR A 119 2.86 -0.96 -21.20
N PHE A 120 3.25 0.16 -21.81
CA PHE A 120 4.23 1.05 -21.22
C PHE A 120 3.67 2.47 -21.03
N PHE A 121 3.33 2.79 -19.77
CA PHE A 121 2.83 4.11 -19.37
C PHE A 121 3.83 4.79 -18.43
N PRO A 122 4.76 5.64 -18.94
CA PRO A 122 5.89 6.16 -18.15
C PRO A 122 5.47 7.04 -16.96
N LEU A 123 4.30 7.69 -17.01
CA LEU A 123 3.78 8.46 -15.86
C LEU A 123 3.49 7.60 -14.63
N GLY A 124 3.35 6.30 -14.77
CA GLY A 124 3.24 5.37 -13.67
C GLY A 124 4.40 5.46 -12.68
N ILE A 125 5.61 5.86 -13.14
CA ILE A 125 6.77 6.11 -12.28
C ILE A 125 6.43 7.21 -11.26
N LEU A 126 5.88 8.35 -11.71
CA LEU A 126 5.52 9.46 -10.84
C LEU A 126 4.39 9.07 -9.89
N ILE A 127 3.36 8.37 -10.37
CA ILE A 127 2.24 7.89 -9.56
C ILE A 127 2.78 7.01 -8.43
N GLY A 128 3.63 6.05 -8.76
CA GLY A 128 4.25 5.14 -7.78
C GLY A 128 5.12 5.89 -6.77
N LEU A 129 6.01 6.77 -7.22
CA LEU A 129 6.89 7.54 -6.35
C LEU A 129 6.09 8.43 -5.40
N ILE A 130 5.14 9.19 -5.90
CA ILE A 130 4.33 10.09 -5.08
C ILE A 130 3.52 9.28 -4.06
N GLY A 131 2.79 8.23 -4.50
CA GLY A 131 2.03 7.37 -3.60
C GLY A 131 2.93 6.72 -2.54
N GLY A 132 3.95 6.00 -2.97
CA GLY A 132 4.84 5.29 -2.06
C GLY A 132 5.54 6.19 -1.05
N PHE A 133 6.03 7.36 -1.48
CA PHE A 133 6.72 8.27 -0.56
C PHE A 133 5.79 8.89 0.47
N PHE A 134 4.65 9.42 0.06
CA PHE A 134 3.75 10.10 1.00
C PHE A 134 3.02 9.12 1.92
N GLU A 135 2.54 8.01 1.41
CA GLU A 135 1.76 7.08 2.21
C GLU A 135 2.60 6.36 3.28
N GLU A 136 3.84 5.95 2.94
CA GLU A 136 4.68 5.20 3.86
C GLU A 136 5.22 6.02 5.04
N ILE A 137 5.18 7.35 4.97
CA ILE A 137 5.43 8.22 6.14
C ILE A 137 4.49 7.84 7.29
N GLY A 138 3.22 7.62 6.98
CA GLY A 138 2.21 7.25 7.95
C GLY A 138 2.14 5.75 8.22
N TRP A 139 1.93 4.96 7.17
CA TRP A 139 1.71 3.51 7.31
C TRP A 139 2.90 2.80 7.94
N THR A 140 4.11 2.96 7.38
CA THR A 140 5.33 2.30 7.87
C THR A 140 6.09 3.16 8.86
N GLY A 141 6.08 4.47 8.68
CA GLY A 141 6.82 5.40 9.55
C GLY A 141 6.23 5.51 10.94
N TYR A 142 4.90 5.56 11.07
CA TYR A 142 4.20 5.73 12.35
C TYR A 142 3.36 4.54 12.77
N ALA A 143 2.37 4.10 11.95
CA ALA A 143 1.39 3.11 12.38
C ALA A 143 2.03 1.73 12.66
N LEU A 144 2.83 1.24 11.74
CA LEU A 144 3.46 -0.09 11.83
C LEU A 144 4.25 -0.29 13.13
N PRO A 145 5.20 0.59 13.55
CA PRO A 145 5.92 0.42 14.80
C PRO A 145 5.01 0.37 16.04
N LYS A 146 3.96 1.18 16.07
CA LYS A 146 3.00 1.24 17.18
C LYS A 146 2.12 -0.02 17.25
N MET A 147 1.63 -0.51 16.11
CA MET A 147 0.83 -1.75 16.03
C MET A 147 1.65 -2.99 16.40
N ARG A 148 2.94 -3.02 16.07
CA ARG A 148 3.84 -4.13 16.40
C ARG A 148 4.13 -4.30 17.89
N LEU A 149 3.80 -3.33 18.71
CA LEU A 149 3.87 -3.48 20.18
C LEU A 149 2.84 -4.50 20.69
N MET A 150 1.77 -4.76 19.94
CA MET A 150 0.65 -5.63 20.35
C MET A 150 0.55 -6.92 19.55
N HIS A 151 1.16 -6.98 18.35
CA HIS A 151 0.97 -8.09 17.40
C HIS A 151 2.29 -8.52 16.75
N SER A 152 2.31 -9.77 16.23
CA SER A 152 3.42 -10.23 15.38
C SER A 152 3.50 -9.39 14.09
N ALA A 153 4.66 -9.42 13.40
CA ALA A 153 4.83 -8.67 12.16
C ALA A 153 3.81 -9.09 11.08
N LEU A 154 3.53 -10.40 10.95
CA LEU A 154 2.55 -10.91 10.00
C LEU A 154 1.13 -10.44 10.34
N ALA A 155 0.70 -10.57 11.59
CA ALA A 155 -0.64 -10.11 12.00
C ALA A 155 -0.79 -8.60 11.83
N THR A 156 0.25 -7.83 12.18
CA THR A 156 0.26 -6.38 11.96
C THR A 156 0.16 -6.02 10.48
N SER A 157 0.91 -6.72 9.62
CA SER A 157 0.88 -6.42 8.18
C SER A 157 -0.45 -6.75 7.53
N ILE A 158 -1.11 -7.84 7.94
CA ILE A 158 -2.46 -8.19 7.48
C ILE A 158 -3.46 -7.12 7.92
N LEU A 159 -3.49 -6.76 9.21
CA LEU A 159 -4.39 -5.73 9.71
C LEU A 159 -4.14 -4.37 9.05
N LEU A 160 -2.87 -3.98 8.91
CA LEU A 160 -2.51 -2.74 8.23
C LEU A 160 -2.89 -2.76 6.74
N GLY A 161 -2.76 -3.90 6.06
CA GLY A 161 -3.19 -4.08 4.67
C GLY A 161 -4.69 -3.91 4.49
N LEU A 162 -5.49 -4.50 5.39
CA LEU A 162 -6.94 -4.34 5.39
C LEU A 162 -7.35 -2.88 5.65
N LEU A 163 -6.75 -2.22 6.64
CA LEU A 163 -7.01 -0.80 6.93
C LEU A 163 -6.57 0.11 5.77
N HIS A 164 -5.42 -0.18 5.17
CA HIS A 164 -4.93 0.55 4.00
C HIS A 164 -5.91 0.43 2.82
N THR A 165 -6.41 -0.78 2.54
CA THR A 165 -7.40 -0.95 1.47
C THR A 165 -8.74 -0.30 1.80
N ALA A 166 -9.20 -0.38 3.05
CA ALA A 166 -10.41 0.32 3.49
C ALA A 166 -10.30 1.85 3.31
N TRP A 167 -9.11 2.40 3.47
CA TRP A 167 -8.84 3.81 3.21
C TRP A 167 -9.00 4.18 1.72
N HIS A 168 -8.71 3.27 0.78
CA HIS A 168 -8.94 3.47 -0.66
C HIS A 168 -10.43 3.43 -1.05
N LEU A 169 -11.30 2.82 -0.23
CA LEU A 169 -12.68 2.52 -0.59
C LEU A 169 -13.47 3.72 -1.17
N PRO A 170 -13.48 4.93 -0.56
CA PRO A 170 -14.24 6.05 -1.13
C PRO A 170 -13.70 6.53 -2.47
N ALA A 171 -12.37 6.58 -2.63
CA ALA A 171 -11.76 7.00 -3.90
C ALA A 171 -12.06 6.01 -5.02
N ASP A 172 -11.90 4.70 -4.77
CA ASP A 172 -12.20 3.65 -5.74
C ASP A 172 -13.70 3.62 -6.07
N PHE A 173 -14.57 3.73 -5.06
CA PHE A 173 -16.01 3.77 -5.27
C PHE A 173 -16.44 4.96 -6.14
N LEU A 174 -16.01 6.17 -5.82
CA LEU A 174 -16.40 7.36 -6.57
C LEU A 174 -15.84 7.37 -7.99
N SER A 175 -14.59 6.91 -8.17
CA SER A 175 -13.93 6.97 -9.49
C SER A 175 -14.27 5.80 -10.41
N ALA A 176 -14.57 4.61 -9.88
CA ALA A 176 -14.57 3.40 -10.67
C ALA A 176 -15.88 2.59 -10.61
N SER A 177 -16.76 2.80 -9.63
CA SER A 177 -17.96 1.96 -9.46
C SER A 177 -18.89 2.00 -10.67
N VAL A 178 -19.13 3.17 -11.24
CA VAL A 178 -19.99 3.34 -12.42
C VAL A 178 -19.37 2.67 -13.65
N ALA A 179 -18.08 2.89 -13.90
CA ALA A 179 -17.37 2.33 -15.05
C ALA A 179 -17.24 0.79 -14.97
N ARG A 180 -17.05 0.23 -13.78
CA ARG A 180 -16.91 -1.21 -13.57
C ARG A 180 -18.25 -1.94 -13.43
N GLY A 181 -19.33 -1.25 -13.08
CA GLY A 181 -20.66 -1.85 -12.91
C GLY A 181 -20.64 -3.05 -11.98
N ILE A 182 -21.17 -4.21 -12.42
CA ILE A 182 -21.23 -5.45 -11.63
C ILE A 182 -19.85 -6.01 -11.24
N TYR A 183 -18.80 -5.65 -11.96
CA TYR A 183 -17.43 -6.08 -11.68
C TYR A 183 -16.74 -5.23 -10.60
N TRP A 184 -17.33 -4.12 -10.16
CA TRP A 184 -16.70 -3.28 -9.15
C TRP A 184 -16.43 -4.02 -7.85
N LEU A 185 -17.43 -4.70 -7.29
CA LEU A 185 -17.27 -5.43 -6.03
C LEU A 185 -16.29 -6.60 -6.13
N PRO A 186 -16.36 -7.51 -7.13
CA PRO A 186 -15.35 -8.54 -7.33
C PRO A 186 -13.94 -7.98 -7.50
N HIS A 187 -13.78 -6.92 -8.29
CA HIS A 187 -12.49 -6.26 -8.46
C HIS A 187 -11.96 -5.69 -7.15
N PHE A 188 -12.78 -4.95 -6.40
CA PHE A 188 -12.37 -4.38 -5.11
C PHE A 188 -12.02 -5.47 -4.09
N ALA A 189 -12.72 -6.60 -4.08
CA ALA A 189 -12.36 -7.74 -3.24
C ALA A 189 -10.95 -8.29 -3.58
N MET A 190 -10.61 -8.43 -4.87
CA MET A 190 -9.27 -8.85 -5.28
C MET A 190 -8.21 -7.77 -5.00
N PHE A 191 -8.57 -6.50 -5.09
CA PHE A 191 -7.72 -5.39 -4.67
C PHE A 191 -7.41 -5.47 -3.15
N VAL A 192 -8.39 -5.77 -2.29
CA VAL A 192 -8.17 -6.02 -0.85
C VAL A 192 -7.14 -7.13 -0.64
N VAL A 193 -7.30 -8.24 -1.36
CA VAL A 193 -6.40 -9.42 -1.23
C VAL A 193 -4.98 -9.08 -1.69
N SER A 194 -4.82 -8.40 -2.84
CA SER A 194 -3.51 -8.03 -3.37
C SER A 194 -2.80 -6.97 -2.53
N MET A 195 -3.52 -5.94 -2.07
CA MET A 195 -2.98 -4.89 -1.20
C MET A 195 -2.51 -5.45 0.15
N THR A 196 -3.25 -6.41 0.71
CA THR A 196 -2.85 -7.07 1.95
C THR A 196 -1.55 -7.85 1.75
N ALA A 197 -1.42 -8.59 0.64
CA ALA A 197 -0.18 -9.30 0.31
C ALA A 197 1.00 -8.34 0.09
N MET A 198 0.79 -7.27 -0.68
CA MET A 198 1.78 -6.19 -0.86
C MET A 198 2.26 -5.65 0.49
N ARG A 199 1.34 -5.37 1.42
CA ARG A 199 1.67 -4.86 2.76
C ARG A 199 2.53 -5.84 3.54
N VAL A 200 2.29 -7.15 3.45
CA VAL A 200 3.15 -8.16 4.09
C VAL A 200 4.59 -8.10 3.54
N LEU A 201 4.75 -7.99 2.23
CA LEU A 201 6.07 -7.89 1.60
C LEU A 201 6.82 -6.60 1.97
N ILE A 202 6.12 -5.46 2.04
CA ILE A 202 6.70 -4.19 2.51
C ILE A 202 7.14 -4.31 3.98
N VAL A 203 6.29 -4.87 4.85
CA VAL A 203 6.61 -5.05 6.27
C VAL A 203 7.77 -6.01 6.47
N TRP A 204 7.88 -7.07 5.65
CA TRP A 204 9.02 -7.96 5.66
C TRP A 204 10.34 -7.20 5.40
N VAL A 205 10.41 -6.39 4.35
CA VAL A 205 11.59 -5.56 4.06
C VAL A 205 11.87 -4.58 5.18
N TYR A 206 10.86 -3.85 5.65
CA TYR A 206 11.03 -2.89 6.75
C TYR A 206 11.52 -3.55 8.04
N THR A 207 10.99 -4.72 8.40
CA THR A 207 11.36 -5.42 9.64
C THR A 207 12.84 -5.81 9.66
N ASN A 208 13.42 -6.11 8.49
CA ASN A 208 14.82 -6.50 8.37
C ASN A 208 15.78 -5.34 8.12
N THR A 209 15.28 -4.17 7.71
CA THR A 209 16.11 -3.01 7.36
C THR A 209 15.90 -1.81 8.25
N ARG A 210 14.73 -1.68 8.87
CA ARG A 210 14.27 -0.47 9.57
C ARG A 210 14.18 0.76 8.68
N SER A 211 14.33 0.61 7.36
CA SER A 211 14.33 1.69 6.39
C SER A 211 12.90 2.01 5.93
N VAL A 212 12.40 3.18 6.27
CA VAL A 212 11.17 3.72 5.70
C VAL A 212 11.38 4.03 4.21
N LEU A 213 12.59 4.44 3.80
CA LEU A 213 12.92 4.65 2.39
C LEU A 213 12.70 3.39 1.55
N LEU A 214 13.15 2.21 2.04
CA LEU A 214 12.92 0.97 1.31
C LEU A 214 11.43 0.60 1.26
N ALA A 215 10.67 0.85 2.32
CA ALA A 215 9.23 0.66 2.30
C ALA A 215 8.57 1.58 1.25
N GLN A 216 8.99 2.84 1.17
CA GLN A 216 8.56 3.80 0.15
C GLN A 216 8.89 3.31 -1.26
N LEU A 217 10.10 2.82 -1.50
CA LEU A 217 10.53 2.27 -2.79
C LEU A 217 9.77 0.98 -3.15
N MET A 218 9.51 0.10 -2.19
CA MET A 218 8.70 -1.10 -2.39
C MET A 218 7.27 -0.73 -2.80
N HIS A 219 6.64 0.21 -2.08
CA HIS A 219 5.31 0.70 -2.42
C HIS A 219 5.31 1.40 -3.78
N ALA A 220 6.27 2.28 -4.04
CA ALA A 220 6.43 2.95 -5.32
C ALA A 220 6.59 1.95 -6.48
N SER A 221 7.34 0.87 -6.26
CA SER A 221 7.47 -0.22 -7.23
C SER A 221 6.14 -0.91 -7.50
N SER A 222 5.39 -1.28 -6.44
CA SER A 222 4.08 -1.94 -6.61
C SER A 222 3.11 -1.07 -7.41
N THR A 223 2.80 0.12 -6.91
CA THR A 223 1.83 1.03 -7.53
C THR A 223 2.30 1.55 -8.89
N GLY A 224 3.59 1.89 -8.99
CA GLY A 224 4.19 2.40 -10.22
C GLY A 224 4.17 1.36 -11.34
N PHE A 225 4.63 0.13 -11.09
CA PHE A 225 4.66 -0.90 -12.13
C PHE A 225 3.28 -1.46 -12.48
N LEU A 226 2.31 -1.46 -11.56
CA LEU A 226 0.92 -1.70 -11.94
C LEU A 226 0.45 -0.64 -12.94
N SER A 227 0.72 0.64 -12.67
CA SER A 227 0.36 1.73 -13.59
C SER A 227 1.16 1.72 -14.90
N ILE A 228 2.42 1.26 -14.90
CA ILE A 228 3.29 1.21 -16.09
C ILE A 228 2.91 0.06 -17.01
N LEU A 229 2.66 -1.14 -16.46
CA LEU A 229 2.63 -2.39 -17.22
C LEU A 229 1.23 -2.92 -17.47
N VAL A 230 0.26 -2.64 -16.59
CA VAL A 230 -1.11 -3.14 -16.79
C VAL A 230 -1.85 -2.23 -17.78
N PRO A 231 -2.42 -2.78 -18.87
CA PRO A 231 -3.10 -1.97 -19.88
C PRO A 231 -4.30 -1.24 -19.30
N LEU A 232 -4.36 0.07 -19.52
CA LEU A 232 -5.50 0.92 -19.13
C LEU A 232 -6.80 0.60 -19.91
N SER A 233 -6.68 -0.14 -21.01
CA SER A 233 -7.78 -0.53 -21.89
C SER A 233 -8.46 -1.85 -21.52
N LEU A 234 -8.04 -2.49 -20.42
CA LEU A 234 -8.68 -3.73 -19.96
C LEU A 234 -10.16 -3.50 -19.68
N SER A 235 -11.00 -4.44 -20.14
CA SER A 235 -12.40 -4.44 -19.72
C SER A 235 -12.52 -4.64 -18.21
N PRO A 236 -13.62 -4.20 -17.56
CA PRO A 236 -13.84 -4.44 -16.14
C PRO A 236 -13.72 -5.92 -15.73
N LYS A 237 -14.13 -6.83 -16.61
CA LYS A 237 -13.98 -8.27 -16.42
C LYS A 237 -12.51 -8.68 -16.44
N ASP A 238 -11.76 -8.25 -17.46
CA ASP A 238 -10.36 -8.65 -17.64
C ASP A 238 -9.49 -8.06 -16.54
N ASP A 239 -9.74 -6.81 -16.14
CA ASP A 239 -9.07 -6.18 -14.99
C ASP A 239 -9.31 -6.98 -13.69
N THR A 240 -10.54 -7.44 -13.47
CA THR A 240 -10.88 -8.32 -12.34
C THR A 240 -10.12 -9.66 -12.41
N VAL A 241 -10.03 -10.26 -13.60
CA VAL A 241 -9.26 -11.50 -13.83
C VAL A 241 -7.77 -11.29 -13.55
N PHE A 242 -7.19 -10.17 -14.05
CA PHE A 242 -5.82 -9.82 -13.74
C PHE A 242 -5.58 -9.75 -12.24
N TYR A 243 -6.37 -8.97 -11.50
CA TYR A 243 -6.22 -8.83 -10.05
C TYR A 243 -6.44 -10.15 -9.29
N ALA A 244 -7.32 -11.03 -9.76
CA ALA A 244 -7.52 -12.36 -9.16
C ALA A 244 -6.25 -13.21 -9.28
N VAL A 245 -5.66 -13.31 -10.48
CA VAL A 245 -4.43 -14.09 -10.71
C VAL A 245 -3.24 -13.43 -9.99
N TYR A 246 -3.13 -12.11 -10.07
CA TYR A 246 -2.08 -11.36 -9.39
C TYR A 246 -2.11 -11.54 -7.88
N SER A 247 -3.31 -11.55 -7.28
CA SER A 247 -3.48 -11.84 -5.86
C SER A 247 -2.95 -13.21 -5.47
N VAL A 248 -3.24 -14.24 -6.26
CA VAL A 248 -2.72 -15.60 -6.01
C VAL A 248 -1.19 -15.61 -6.04
N VAL A 249 -0.59 -15.00 -7.07
CA VAL A 249 0.87 -14.96 -7.24
C VAL A 249 1.53 -14.17 -6.11
N LEU A 250 0.93 -13.05 -5.67
CA LEU A 250 1.42 -12.30 -4.52
C LEU A 250 1.38 -13.12 -3.22
N TRP A 251 0.28 -13.85 -2.98
CA TRP A 251 0.17 -14.68 -1.78
C TRP A 251 1.10 -15.90 -1.81
N VAL A 252 1.46 -16.42 -2.99
CA VAL A 252 2.54 -17.42 -3.12
C VAL A 252 3.87 -16.79 -2.67
N ALA A 253 4.19 -15.57 -3.11
CA ALA A 253 5.39 -14.86 -2.65
C ALA A 253 5.37 -14.62 -1.13
N VAL A 254 4.22 -14.22 -0.56
CA VAL A 254 4.04 -14.09 0.88
C VAL A 254 4.25 -15.43 1.59
N ALA A 255 3.70 -16.53 1.08
CA ALA A 255 3.88 -17.86 1.67
C ALA A 255 5.36 -18.27 1.71
N ILE A 256 6.11 -18.00 0.64
CA ILE A 256 7.56 -18.22 0.59
C ILE A 256 8.29 -17.39 1.66
N VAL A 257 7.93 -16.11 1.80
CA VAL A 257 8.51 -15.24 2.84
C VAL A 257 8.19 -15.78 4.23
N VAL A 258 6.94 -16.12 4.49
CA VAL A 258 6.50 -16.64 5.82
C VAL A 258 7.15 -17.98 6.14
N ALA A 259 7.29 -18.86 5.17
CA ALA A 259 7.99 -20.15 5.34
C ALA A 259 9.46 -19.97 5.75
N ASN A 260 10.14 -18.95 5.22
CA ASN A 260 11.56 -18.70 5.49
C ASN A 260 11.82 -17.80 6.71
N TYR A 261 10.90 -16.88 7.04
CA TYR A 261 11.09 -15.83 8.05
C TYR A 261 10.11 -15.94 9.23
N GLY A 262 9.14 -16.87 9.18
CA GLY A 262 8.13 -17.08 10.22
C GLY A 262 7.20 -15.88 10.41
N LYS A 263 6.34 -15.97 11.43
CA LYS A 263 5.33 -14.92 11.75
C LYS A 263 5.94 -13.56 12.16
N HIS A 264 7.21 -13.53 12.52
CA HIS A 264 7.90 -12.30 12.88
C HIS A 264 8.55 -11.61 11.68
N LEU A 265 8.54 -12.26 10.49
CA LEU A 265 9.13 -11.79 9.25
C LEU A 265 10.63 -11.44 9.37
N VAL A 266 11.33 -12.11 10.27
CA VAL A 266 12.78 -11.96 10.52
C VAL A 266 13.40 -13.34 10.46
N ARG A 267 14.55 -13.47 9.79
CA ARG A 267 15.32 -14.71 9.84
C ARG A 267 15.66 -15.05 11.29
N GLN A 268 15.15 -16.18 11.77
CA GLN A 268 15.56 -16.67 13.10
C GLN A 268 17.01 -17.15 13.03
N PRO A 269 17.84 -16.86 14.06
CA PRO A 269 19.16 -17.50 14.16
C PRO A 269 18.92 -19.02 14.16
N ILE A 270 19.72 -19.75 13.38
CA ILE A 270 19.73 -21.21 13.40
C ILE A 270 20.05 -21.61 14.84
N SER A 271 19.12 -22.32 15.49
CA SER A 271 19.33 -22.80 16.85
C SER A 271 20.60 -23.69 16.87
N PRO A 272 21.56 -23.49 17.77
CA PRO A 272 22.78 -24.30 17.84
C PRO A 272 22.55 -25.80 18.16
N GLN A 273 21.31 -26.21 18.31
CA GLN A 273 20.95 -27.60 18.70
C GLN A 273 20.83 -28.57 17.52
N LEU A 274 21.11 -28.16 16.28
CA LEU A 274 21.07 -29.02 15.08
C LEU A 274 22.36 -28.93 14.21
N ALA A 275 23.48 -28.52 14.80
CA ALA A 275 24.80 -28.58 14.17
C ALA A 275 25.66 -29.69 14.76
#